data_d3d8b8baf45083689762139aa7bbde18
#
_entry.id   d3d8b8baf45083689762139aa7bbde18
#
_cell.length_a   1.000
_cell.length_b   1.000
_cell.length_c   1.000
_cell.angle_alpha   90.00
_cell.angle_beta   90.00
_cell.angle_gamma   90.00
#
_symmetry.space_group_name_H-M   'P 1'
#
loop_
_entity.id
_entity.type
_entity.pdbx_description
1 polymer ?
#
loop_
_entity_poly.entity_id
_entity_poly.type
_entity_poly.pdbx_seq_one_letter_code
_entity_poly.pdbx_strand_id
1 'polypeptide(L)'
;MDCAALLLENRSSILDESYTVLERSHVHHYEAAGEEFTRARLEGLFDLVVTAIGNRDLSGVSSYAVNVAEERFGQGFDISEVQAAFNALEEAMWRHIVASTPPDRLAEATGLLNTVLGFGKDVLARTYVSLASRRHVRSLDLTALLAGTQARPQNTENID
;
A
#
# COMPACT_ATOMS: atom_id res chain seq x y z
N MET A 1 -20.14 16.77 -14.76
CA MET A 1 -19.74 16.12 -13.48
C MET A 1 -18.24 15.98 -13.48
N ASP A 2 -17.59 16.33 -12.40
CA ASP A 2 -16.15 16.07 -12.24
C ASP A 2 -15.87 14.63 -11.81
N CYS A 3 -14.61 14.22 -11.86
CA CYS A 3 -14.22 12.84 -11.56
C CYS A 3 -14.55 12.42 -10.12
N ALA A 4 -14.34 13.31 -9.15
CA ALA A 4 -14.63 13.01 -7.74
C ALA A 4 -16.13 12.81 -7.51
N ALA A 5 -16.96 13.67 -8.08
CA ALA A 5 -18.43 13.56 -7.98
C ALA A 5 -18.94 12.26 -8.62
N LEU A 6 -18.41 11.88 -9.78
CA LEU A 6 -18.76 10.63 -10.45
C LEU A 6 -18.42 9.41 -9.56
N LEU A 7 -17.25 9.40 -8.95
CA LEU A 7 -16.85 8.32 -8.06
C LEU A 7 -17.74 8.25 -6.81
N LEU A 8 -18.09 9.40 -6.22
CA LEU A 8 -18.97 9.47 -5.06
C LEU A 8 -20.39 8.94 -5.36
N GLU A 9 -20.95 9.28 -6.52
CA GLU A 9 -22.26 8.74 -6.94
C GLU A 9 -22.25 7.23 -7.06
N ASN A 10 -21.14 6.64 -7.43
CA ASN A 10 -21.00 5.19 -7.63
C ASN A 10 -20.33 4.48 -6.44
N ARG A 11 -20.18 5.15 -5.30
CA ARG A 11 -19.43 4.66 -4.13
C ARG A 11 -19.79 3.22 -3.74
N SER A 12 -21.06 2.93 -3.57
CA SER A 12 -21.52 1.61 -3.13
C SER A 12 -21.14 0.51 -4.12
N SER A 13 -21.39 0.74 -5.40
CA SER A 13 -21.06 -0.21 -6.47
C SER A 13 -19.56 -0.44 -6.57
N ILE A 14 -18.77 0.62 -6.52
CA ILE A 14 -17.29 0.53 -6.56
C ILE A 14 -16.76 -0.29 -5.38
N LEU A 15 -17.27 -0.05 -4.19
CA LEU A 15 -16.83 -0.78 -2.99
C LEU A 15 -17.24 -2.27 -3.04
N ASP A 16 -18.43 -2.58 -3.48
CA ASP A 16 -18.90 -3.97 -3.65
C ASP A 16 -18.09 -4.71 -4.71
N GLU A 17 -17.80 -4.06 -5.85
CA GLU A 17 -16.95 -4.62 -6.90
C GLU A 17 -15.52 -4.86 -6.42
N SER A 18 -14.94 -3.89 -5.71
CA SER A 18 -13.59 -4.00 -5.15
C SER A 18 -13.49 -5.14 -4.14
N TYR A 19 -14.47 -5.26 -3.26
CA TYR A 19 -14.51 -6.36 -2.30
C TYR A 19 -14.62 -7.72 -3.01
N THR A 20 -15.48 -7.83 -4.01
CA THR A 20 -15.66 -9.07 -4.78
C THR A 20 -14.37 -9.49 -5.49
N VAL A 21 -13.64 -8.53 -6.10
CA VAL A 21 -12.35 -8.81 -6.75
C VAL A 21 -11.34 -9.29 -5.73
N LEU A 22 -11.24 -8.62 -4.59
CA LEU A 22 -10.29 -8.98 -3.53
C LEU A 22 -10.61 -10.35 -2.91
N GLU A 23 -11.89 -10.65 -2.70
CA GLU A 23 -12.35 -11.95 -2.21
C GLU A 23 -11.98 -13.09 -3.17
N ARG A 24 -12.19 -12.89 -4.47
CA ARG A 24 -11.81 -13.87 -5.51
C ARG A 24 -10.31 -14.07 -5.64
N SER A 25 -9.52 -13.11 -5.25
CA SER A 25 -8.06 -13.17 -5.28
C SER A 25 -7.46 -14.01 -4.14
N HIS A 26 -8.26 -14.45 -3.18
CA HIS A 26 -7.85 -15.28 -2.04
C HIS A 26 -6.63 -14.74 -1.29
N VAL A 27 -6.65 -13.46 -0.96
CA VAL A 27 -5.56 -12.80 -0.23
C VAL A 27 -5.62 -13.21 1.23
N HIS A 28 -4.65 -14.01 1.67
CA HIS A 28 -4.67 -14.75 2.92
C HIS A 28 -5.00 -13.91 4.16
N HIS A 29 -4.29 -12.81 4.38
CA HIS A 29 -4.50 -11.99 5.58
C HIS A 29 -5.82 -11.23 5.55
N TYR A 30 -6.32 -10.83 4.38
CA TYR A 30 -7.64 -10.22 4.27
C TYR A 30 -8.76 -11.24 4.49
N GLU A 31 -8.62 -12.45 3.98
CA GLU A 31 -9.58 -13.53 4.27
C GLU A 31 -9.63 -13.83 5.77
N ALA A 32 -8.47 -13.96 6.41
CA ALA A 32 -8.36 -14.21 7.85
C ALA A 32 -8.92 -13.07 8.70
N ALA A 33 -8.76 -11.82 8.28
CA ALA A 33 -9.28 -10.64 8.97
C ALA A 33 -10.80 -10.47 8.83
N GLY A 34 -11.40 -11.01 7.78
CA GLY A 34 -12.85 -11.05 7.54
C GLY A 34 -13.37 -9.89 6.69
N GLU A 35 -14.66 -10.00 6.32
CA GLU A 35 -15.34 -9.08 5.43
C GLU A 35 -15.43 -7.66 5.98
N GLU A 36 -15.83 -7.51 7.25
CA GLU A 36 -15.98 -6.19 7.89
C GLU A 36 -14.67 -5.41 7.88
N PHE A 37 -13.57 -6.04 8.27
CA PHE A 37 -12.25 -5.44 8.24
C PHE A 37 -11.85 -5.03 6.82
N THR A 38 -12.02 -5.93 5.86
CA THR A 38 -11.63 -5.69 4.46
C THR A 38 -12.45 -4.56 3.84
N ARG A 39 -13.76 -4.55 4.05
CA ARG A 39 -14.62 -3.46 3.57
C ARG A 39 -14.26 -2.12 4.18
N ALA A 40 -14.03 -2.06 5.49
CA ALA A 40 -13.63 -0.83 6.16
C ALA A 40 -12.32 -0.25 5.59
N ARG A 41 -11.38 -1.10 5.21
CA ARG A 41 -10.11 -0.68 4.60
C ARG A 41 -10.30 -0.17 3.16
N LEU A 42 -11.13 -0.83 2.37
CA LEU A 42 -11.49 -0.35 1.03
C LEU A 42 -12.21 0.99 1.09
N GLU A 43 -13.13 1.17 2.04
CA GLU A 43 -13.82 2.45 2.27
C GLU A 43 -12.85 3.58 2.61
N GLY A 44 -11.93 3.35 3.54
CA GLY A 44 -10.92 4.34 3.91
C GLY A 44 -10.02 4.73 2.74
N LEU A 45 -9.60 3.77 1.93
CA LEU A 45 -8.82 4.03 0.74
C LEU A 45 -9.64 4.79 -0.32
N PHE A 46 -10.90 4.40 -0.53
CA PHE A 46 -11.81 5.09 -1.44
C PHE A 46 -11.96 6.57 -1.07
N ASP A 47 -12.28 6.85 0.19
CA ASP A 47 -12.51 8.22 0.68
C ASP A 47 -11.24 9.08 0.53
N LEU A 48 -10.07 8.50 0.80
CA LEU A 48 -8.79 9.17 0.57
C LEU A 48 -8.57 9.52 -0.90
N VAL A 49 -8.78 8.54 -1.81
CA VAL A 49 -8.56 8.74 -3.25
C VAL A 49 -9.49 9.81 -3.80
N VAL A 50 -10.77 9.75 -3.46
CA VAL A 50 -11.76 10.74 -3.92
C VAL A 50 -11.43 12.14 -3.40
N THR A 51 -11.03 12.26 -2.14
CA THR A 51 -10.60 13.53 -1.55
C THR A 51 -9.37 14.10 -2.26
N ALA A 52 -8.37 13.25 -2.52
CA ALA A 52 -7.14 13.66 -3.22
C ALA A 52 -7.42 14.11 -4.66
N ILE A 53 -8.28 13.41 -5.38
CA ILE A 53 -8.70 13.76 -6.74
C ILE A 53 -9.46 15.09 -6.72
N GLY A 54 -10.42 15.26 -5.83
CA GLY A 54 -11.26 16.47 -5.74
C GLY A 54 -10.45 17.72 -5.39
N ASN A 55 -9.52 17.61 -4.46
CA ASN A 55 -8.67 18.71 -4.00
C ASN A 55 -7.38 18.87 -4.83
N ARG A 56 -7.07 17.93 -5.70
CA ARG A 56 -5.80 17.86 -6.46
C ARG A 56 -4.58 17.98 -5.53
N ASP A 57 -4.63 17.27 -4.40
CA ASP A 57 -3.62 17.31 -3.34
C ASP A 57 -3.22 15.91 -2.92
N LEU A 58 -1.91 15.61 -2.98
CA LEU A 58 -1.33 14.32 -2.64
C LEU A 58 -0.79 14.23 -1.20
N SER A 59 -0.81 15.31 -0.44
CA SER A 59 -0.21 15.35 0.91
C SER A 59 -0.84 14.31 1.86
N GLY A 60 -2.15 14.18 1.85
CA GLY A 60 -2.87 13.17 2.65
C GLY A 60 -2.59 11.72 2.21
N VAL A 61 -2.30 11.51 0.94
CA VAL A 61 -2.00 10.18 0.38
C VAL A 61 -0.69 9.64 0.94
N SER A 62 0.33 10.47 1.04
CA SER A 62 1.63 10.09 1.62
C SER A 62 1.49 9.62 3.06
N SER A 63 0.85 10.41 3.91
CA SER A 63 0.64 10.07 5.32
C SER A 63 -0.18 8.79 5.49
N TYR A 64 -1.23 8.63 4.70
CA TYR A 64 -2.07 7.43 4.72
C TYR A 64 -1.28 6.17 4.30
N ALA A 65 -0.52 6.25 3.22
CA ALA A 65 0.24 5.11 2.72
C ALA A 65 1.34 4.67 3.70
N VAL A 66 2.01 5.62 4.37
CA VAL A 66 2.97 5.31 5.43
C VAL A 66 2.28 4.60 6.60
N ASN A 67 1.17 5.12 7.09
CA ASN A 67 0.42 4.54 8.20
C ASN A 67 -0.09 3.13 7.88
N VAL A 68 -0.63 2.93 6.68
CA VAL A 68 -1.08 1.61 6.21
C VAL A 68 0.09 0.64 6.11
N ALA A 69 1.22 1.07 5.56
CA ALA A 69 2.41 0.24 5.47
C ALA A 69 2.90 -0.23 6.85
N GLU A 70 3.02 0.69 7.80
CA GLU A 70 3.47 0.38 9.17
C GLU A 70 2.50 -0.57 9.87
N GLU A 71 1.20 -0.32 9.79
CA GLU A 71 0.16 -1.15 10.40
C GLU A 71 0.14 -2.56 9.79
N ARG A 72 0.10 -2.67 8.46
CA ARG A 72 0.03 -3.96 7.77
C ARG A 72 1.32 -4.76 7.91
N PHE A 73 2.47 -4.10 7.85
CA PHE A 73 3.76 -4.76 8.11
C PHE A 73 3.79 -5.36 9.51
N GLY A 74 3.35 -4.61 10.53
CA GLY A 74 3.25 -5.08 11.90
C GLY A 74 2.28 -6.25 12.09
N GLN A 75 1.24 -6.34 11.27
CA GLN A 75 0.25 -7.43 11.26
C GLN A 75 0.68 -8.65 10.41
N GLY A 76 1.85 -8.60 9.78
CA GLY A 76 2.38 -9.70 9.00
C GLY A 76 1.91 -9.75 7.53
N PHE A 77 1.21 -8.72 7.04
CA PHE A 77 0.84 -8.65 5.63
C PHE A 77 2.08 -8.53 4.75
N ASP A 78 2.11 -9.29 3.66
CA ASP A 78 3.06 -9.07 2.58
C ASP A 78 2.65 -7.82 1.79
N ILE A 79 3.64 -7.12 1.23
CA ILE A 79 3.36 -5.93 0.41
C ILE A 79 2.41 -6.24 -0.76
N SER A 80 2.55 -7.42 -1.37
CA SER A 80 1.68 -7.86 -2.46
C SER A 80 0.21 -7.95 -2.04
N GLU A 81 -0.06 -8.34 -0.80
CA GLU A 81 -1.41 -8.40 -0.25
C GLU A 81 -2.04 -7.01 -0.10
N VAL A 82 -1.25 -6.05 0.39
CA VAL A 82 -1.72 -4.66 0.53
C VAL A 82 -1.93 -4.03 -0.85
N GLN A 83 -1.00 -4.25 -1.79
CA GLN A 83 -1.16 -3.78 -3.16
C GLN A 83 -2.36 -4.41 -3.88
N ALA A 84 -2.74 -5.64 -3.55
CA ALA A 84 -3.94 -6.27 -4.09
C ALA A 84 -5.21 -5.48 -3.74
N ALA A 85 -5.30 -4.93 -2.52
CA ALA A 85 -6.42 -4.07 -2.13
C ALA A 85 -6.44 -2.75 -2.92
N PHE A 86 -5.28 -2.10 -3.09
CA PHE A 86 -5.15 -0.91 -3.93
C PHE A 86 -5.58 -1.19 -5.37
N ASN A 87 -5.11 -2.30 -5.95
CA ASN A 87 -5.43 -2.67 -7.33
C ASN A 87 -6.91 -3.04 -7.52
N ALA A 88 -7.52 -3.72 -6.56
CA ALA A 88 -8.94 -4.06 -6.62
C ALA A 88 -9.81 -2.80 -6.65
N LEU A 89 -9.49 -1.81 -5.82
CA LEU A 89 -10.18 -0.53 -5.81
C LEU A 89 -9.93 0.26 -7.10
N GLU A 90 -8.68 0.32 -7.56
CA GLU A 90 -8.30 1.01 -8.81
C GLU A 90 -9.09 0.47 -10.00
N GLU A 91 -9.19 -0.85 -10.13
CA GLU A 91 -9.92 -1.50 -11.22
C GLU A 91 -11.40 -1.12 -11.21
N ALA A 92 -12.04 -1.17 -10.05
CA ALA A 92 -13.45 -0.81 -9.93
C ALA A 92 -13.69 0.68 -10.24
N MET A 93 -12.87 1.58 -9.69
CA MET A 93 -12.95 3.01 -9.97
C MET A 93 -12.73 3.30 -11.47
N TRP A 94 -11.72 2.67 -12.06
CA TRP A 94 -11.40 2.84 -13.48
C TRP A 94 -12.56 2.42 -14.38
N ARG A 95 -13.22 1.29 -14.10
CA ARG A 95 -14.38 0.82 -14.86
C ARG A 95 -15.52 1.85 -14.86
N HIS A 96 -15.81 2.44 -13.71
CA HIS A 96 -16.84 3.47 -13.59
C HIS A 96 -16.46 4.76 -14.31
N ILE A 97 -15.20 5.16 -14.24
CA ILE A 97 -14.69 6.33 -14.98
C ILE A 97 -14.86 6.11 -16.48
N VAL A 98 -14.40 4.97 -17.01
CA VAL A 98 -14.49 4.68 -18.43
C VAL A 98 -15.93 4.60 -18.94
N ALA A 99 -16.83 4.01 -18.14
CA ALA A 99 -18.22 3.84 -18.52
C ALA A 99 -19.02 5.17 -18.52
N SER A 100 -18.64 6.14 -17.71
CA SER A 100 -19.47 7.31 -17.43
C SER A 100 -18.84 8.67 -17.76
N THR A 101 -17.56 8.68 -18.16
CA THR A 101 -16.86 9.93 -18.50
C THR A 101 -16.87 10.17 -20.01
N PRO A 102 -17.22 11.37 -20.46
CA PRO A 102 -17.15 11.75 -21.87
C PRO A 102 -15.71 11.60 -22.43
N PRO A 103 -15.55 11.26 -23.71
CA PRO A 103 -14.24 11.00 -24.31
C PRO A 103 -13.23 12.14 -24.19
N ASP A 104 -13.69 13.38 -24.26
CA ASP A 104 -12.86 14.58 -24.13
C ASP A 104 -12.31 14.82 -22.72
N ARG A 105 -12.91 14.20 -21.70
CA ARG A 105 -12.48 14.29 -20.30
C ARG A 105 -11.87 13.01 -19.75
N LEU A 106 -11.93 11.92 -20.52
CA LEU A 106 -11.52 10.60 -20.06
C LEU A 106 -10.01 10.55 -19.70
N ALA A 107 -9.16 11.18 -20.51
CA ALA A 107 -7.74 11.23 -20.26
C ALA A 107 -7.38 11.94 -18.93
N GLU A 108 -8.08 13.05 -18.63
CA GLU A 108 -7.92 13.77 -17.36
C GLU A 108 -8.35 12.89 -16.17
N ALA A 109 -9.54 12.30 -16.24
CA ALA A 109 -10.08 11.50 -15.15
C ALA A 109 -9.23 10.26 -14.85
N THR A 110 -8.80 9.54 -15.87
CA THR A 110 -7.91 8.38 -15.71
C THR A 110 -6.52 8.79 -15.23
N GLY A 111 -6.00 9.92 -15.71
CA GLY A 111 -4.73 10.48 -15.27
C GLY A 111 -4.74 10.86 -13.78
N LEU A 112 -5.81 11.46 -13.28
CA LEU A 112 -5.97 11.78 -11.87
C LEU A 112 -5.99 10.52 -11.01
N LEU A 113 -6.77 9.52 -11.38
CA LEU A 113 -6.84 8.25 -10.66
C LEU A 113 -5.45 7.58 -10.59
N ASN A 114 -4.78 7.46 -11.74
CA ASN A 114 -3.46 6.85 -11.82
C ASN A 114 -2.40 7.61 -11.01
N THR A 115 -2.46 8.94 -11.01
CA THR A 115 -1.53 9.76 -10.25
C THR A 115 -1.69 9.54 -8.75
N VAL A 116 -2.92 9.56 -8.24
CA VAL A 116 -3.20 9.38 -6.82
C VAL A 116 -2.85 7.98 -6.34
N LEU A 117 -3.34 6.95 -7.02
CA LEU A 117 -3.08 5.56 -6.63
C LEU A 117 -1.64 5.14 -6.89
N GLY A 118 -1.03 5.58 -7.98
CA GLY A 118 0.37 5.32 -8.29
C GLY A 118 1.29 5.92 -7.23
N PHE A 119 1.04 7.15 -6.81
CA PHE A 119 1.77 7.78 -5.71
C PHE A 119 1.60 7.04 -4.39
N GLY A 120 0.37 6.63 -4.05
CA GLY A 120 0.10 5.84 -2.84
C GLY A 120 0.83 4.50 -2.84
N LYS A 121 0.79 3.77 -3.95
CA LYS A 121 1.51 2.49 -4.11
C LYS A 121 3.04 2.66 -4.04
N ASP A 122 3.59 3.74 -4.57
CA ASP A 122 5.01 4.03 -4.49
C ASP A 122 5.46 4.33 -3.06
N VAL A 123 4.74 5.16 -2.32
CA VAL A 123 5.02 5.44 -0.90
C VAL A 123 4.89 4.17 -0.07
N LEU A 124 3.86 3.36 -0.30
CA LEU A 124 3.66 2.06 0.34
C LEU A 124 4.89 1.15 0.14
N ALA A 125 5.34 1.01 -1.09
CA ALA A 125 6.47 0.15 -1.43
C ALA A 125 7.77 0.62 -0.77
N ARG A 126 8.08 1.91 -0.83
CA ARG A 126 9.27 2.48 -0.18
C ARG A 126 9.25 2.31 1.33
N THR A 127 8.08 2.46 1.95
CA THR A 127 7.92 2.27 3.40
C THR A 127 8.14 0.81 3.79
N TYR A 128 7.58 -0.13 3.04
CA TYR A 128 7.81 -1.57 3.27
C TYR A 128 9.29 -1.96 3.15
N VAL A 129 9.97 -1.46 2.14
CA VAL A 129 11.43 -1.70 1.98
C VAL A 129 12.20 -1.14 3.18
N SER A 130 11.86 0.05 3.64
CA SER A 130 12.49 0.66 4.81
C SER A 130 12.26 -0.16 6.08
N LEU A 131 11.04 -0.61 6.31
CA LEU A 131 10.69 -1.44 7.48
C LEU A 131 11.39 -2.80 7.46
N ALA A 132 11.42 -3.45 6.31
CA ALA A 132 12.10 -4.74 6.12
C ALA A 132 13.62 -4.60 6.31
N SER A 133 14.22 -3.54 5.80
CA SER A 133 15.65 -3.25 5.95
C SER A 133 16.04 -2.99 7.41
N ARG A 134 15.26 -2.25 8.15
CA ARG A 134 15.48 -2.02 9.59
C ARG A 134 15.41 -3.31 10.39
N ARG A 135 14.44 -4.17 10.11
CA ARG A 135 14.29 -5.47 10.76
C ARG A 135 15.47 -6.38 10.44
N HIS A 136 15.94 -6.39 9.22
CA HIS A 136 17.10 -7.17 8.77
C HIS A 136 18.39 -6.69 9.44
N VAL A 137 18.66 -5.39 9.49
CA VAL A 137 19.80 -4.81 10.17
C VAL A 137 19.82 -5.16 11.66
N ARG A 138 18.67 -5.12 12.36
CA ARG A 138 18.57 -5.51 13.76
C ARG A 138 18.88 -6.99 13.99
N SER A 139 18.55 -7.87 13.05
CA SER A 139 18.81 -9.30 13.17
C SER A 139 20.24 -9.68 12.77
N LEU A 140 20.92 -8.85 11.99
CA LEU A 140 22.27 -9.14 11.51
C LEU A 140 23.36 -8.87 12.52
N ASP A 141 22.96 -8.15 13.79
CA ASP A 141 23.98 -7.44 13.93
C ASP A 141 24.81 -7.42 15.12
N LEU A 142 24.39 -7.31 16.19
CA LEU A 142 25.17 -7.09 17.40
C LEU A 142 25.91 -8.35 17.83
N THR A 143 25.31 -9.52 17.65
CA THR A 143 25.92 -10.81 18.07
C THR A 143 27.06 -11.20 17.16
N ALA A 144 26.94 -11.01 15.86
CA ALA A 144 27.99 -11.30 14.89
C ALA A 144 29.18 -10.33 15.01
N LEU A 145 28.92 -9.06 15.26
CA LEU A 145 29.95 -8.05 15.52
C LEU A 145 30.72 -8.35 16.81
N LEU A 146 30.02 -8.72 17.88
CA LEU A 146 30.64 -9.09 19.14
C LEU A 146 31.46 -10.39 19.05
N ALA A 147 30.97 -11.39 18.33
CA ALA A 147 31.69 -12.65 18.07
C ALA A 147 32.95 -12.40 17.25
N GLY A 148 32.93 -11.50 16.28
CA GLY A 148 34.11 -11.14 15.48
C GLY A 148 35.22 -10.43 16.27
N THR A 149 34.87 -9.74 17.35
CA THR A 149 35.84 -9.02 18.21
C THR A 149 36.54 -9.93 19.21
N GLN A 150 35.97 -11.09 19.52
CA GLN A 150 36.57 -12.07 20.44
C GLN A 150 37.51 -13.09 19.79
N ALA A 151 37.57 -13.12 18.48
CA ALA A 151 38.32 -14.13 17.70
C ALA A 151 39.70 -13.65 17.22
N ARG A 152 40.36 -12.74 17.90
CA ARG A 152 41.76 -12.41 17.60
C ARG A 152 42.66 -13.22 18.52
N PRO A 153 43.37 -14.30 18.04
CA PRO A 153 44.39 -14.95 18.80
C PRO A 153 45.55 -13.96 19.02
N GLN A 154 45.92 -13.75 20.23
CA GLN A 154 47.17 -13.08 20.54
C GLN A 154 48.32 -13.98 20.03
N ASN A 155 48.97 -13.51 18.98
CA ASN A 155 50.26 -14.07 18.58
C ASN A 155 51.27 -13.72 19.67
N THR A 156 51.54 -14.63 20.56
CA THR A 156 52.73 -14.60 21.37
C THR A 156 53.87 -15.07 20.47
N GLU A 157 54.56 -14.13 19.86
CA GLU A 157 55.89 -14.38 19.36
C GLU A 157 56.84 -14.64 20.55
N ASN A 158 57.19 -15.86 20.78
CA ASN A 158 58.38 -16.21 21.52
C ASN A 158 59.60 -15.94 20.63
N ILE A 159 60.38 -14.95 20.99
CA ILE A 159 61.73 -14.73 20.49
C ILE A 159 62.66 -15.43 21.44
N ASP A 160 63.33 -16.50 20.98
CA ASP A 160 64.63 -16.98 21.45
C ASP A 160 65.66 -16.67 20.40
#